data_7c9a018cab85d2f9dbea58c8452ae8d5
#
_entry.id   7c9a018cab85d2f9dbea58c8452ae8d5
#
_cell.length_a   1.000
_cell.length_b   1.000
_cell.length_c   1.000
_cell.angle_alpha   90.00
_cell.angle_beta   90.00
_cell.angle_gamma   90.00
#
_symmetry.space_group_name_H-M   'P 1'
#
loop_
_entity.id
_entity.type
_entity.pdbx_description
1 polymer ?
#
loop_
_entity_poly.entity_id
_entity_poly.type
_entity_poly.pdbx_seq_one_letter_code
_entity_poly.pdbx_strand_id
1 'polypeptide(L)'
;HGWGYDMNVACSSATFGIQTGVDAIRNGSARRVLMVNPEICSAHLAWEDRDCHFIFGDVSTAVILERGEDATSDNQWEVLGTRLQTRFSNNIRNNFGFLNRADPSGVGSRDKLFRQEGRKVFKEVCPMVAEQITGHLGDLSVPVEDVRRLWLHQANLNM
;
A
#
# COMPACT_ATOMS: atom_id res chain seq x y z
N HIS A 1 -17.62 -1.95 -22.52
CA HIS A 1 -17.74 -2.86 -21.38
C HIS A 1 -16.47 -2.75 -20.54
N GLY A 2 -16.63 -2.73 -19.21
CA GLY A 2 -15.53 -2.74 -18.26
C GLY A 2 -15.47 -4.07 -17.51
N TRP A 3 -14.33 -4.33 -16.87
CA TRP A 3 -14.11 -5.43 -15.95
C TRP A 3 -13.43 -4.91 -14.69
N GLY A 4 -13.49 -5.66 -13.61
CA GLY A 4 -12.88 -5.28 -12.34
C GLY A 4 -12.54 -6.49 -11.50
N TYR A 5 -11.71 -6.29 -10.51
CA TYR A 5 -11.31 -7.29 -9.52
C TYR A 5 -10.84 -6.61 -8.24
N ASP A 6 -10.81 -7.36 -7.17
CA ASP A 6 -10.23 -6.92 -5.90
C ASP A 6 -8.79 -7.38 -5.80
N MET A 7 -7.93 -6.50 -5.26
CA MET A 7 -6.54 -6.81 -4.99
C MET A 7 -6.21 -6.44 -3.53
N ASN A 8 -5.46 -7.29 -2.87
CA ASN A 8 -5.02 -7.02 -1.50
C ASN A 8 -3.53 -7.34 -1.33
N VAL A 9 -2.75 -6.31 -1.07
CA VAL A 9 -1.35 -6.37 -0.66
C VAL A 9 -1.16 -5.55 0.63
N ALA A 10 -2.18 -5.54 1.47
CA ALA A 10 -2.24 -4.74 2.70
C ALA A 10 -1.87 -3.26 2.44
N CYS A 11 -0.98 -2.67 3.24
CA CYS A 11 -0.59 -1.27 3.14
C CYS A 11 0.07 -0.88 1.79
N SER A 12 0.53 -1.86 1.01
CA SER A 12 1.15 -1.63 -0.30
C SER A 12 0.18 -1.73 -1.48
N SER A 13 -1.11 -1.98 -1.23
CA SER A 13 -2.09 -2.23 -2.30
C SER A 13 -2.16 -1.09 -3.33
N ALA A 14 -2.07 0.16 -2.91
CA ALA A 14 -2.07 1.30 -3.83
C ALA A 14 -0.87 1.27 -4.78
N THR A 15 0.33 0.97 -4.29
CA THR A 15 1.55 0.91 -5.12
C THR A 15 1.49 -0.25 -6.12
N PHE A 16 1.07 -1.43 -5.67
CA PHE A 16 0.86 -2.59 -6.55
C PHE A 16 -0.25 -2.33 -7.56
N GLY A 17 -1.33 -1.65 -7.14
CA GLY A 17 -2.44 -1.27 -8.01
C GLY A 17 -2.03 -0.30 -9.11
N ILE A 18 -1.19 0.68 -8.80
CA ILE A 18 -0.64 1.60 -9.81
C ILE A 18 0.15 0.81 -10.86
N GLN A 19 1.06 -0.07 -10.46
CA GLN A 19 1.80 -0.89 -11.43
C GLN A 19 0.88 -1.75 -12.28
N THR A 20 -0.06 -2.47 -11.65
CA THR A 20 -1.01 -3.32 -12.37
C THR A 20 -1.86 -2.54 -13.37
N GLY A 21 -2.32 -1.34 -12.96
CA GLY A 21 -3.08 -0.46 -13.84
C GLY A 21 -2.25 0.07 -15.01
N VAL A 22 -1.01 0.48 -14.77
CA VAL A 22 -0.06 0.89 -15.81
C VAL A 22 0.19 -0.24 -16.80
N ASP A 23 0.41 -1.46 -16.31
CA ASP A 23 0.64 -2.64 -17.15
C ASP A 23 -0.59 -2.96 -18.00
N ALA A 24 -1.80 -2.88 -17.42
CA ALA A 24 -3.05 -3.09 -18.17
C ALA A 24 -3.24 -2.08 -19.31
N ILE A 25 -2.88 -0.81 -19.08
CA ILE A 25 -2.98 0.26 -20.07
C ILE A 25 -1.90 0.09 -21.15
N ARG A 26 -0.64 -0.17 -20.76
CA ARG A 26 0.48 -0.38 -21.69
C ARG A 26 0.25 -1.57 -22.62
N ASN A 27 -0.32 -2.65 -22.09
CA ASN A 27 -0.65 -3.85 -22.86
C ASN A 27 -1.96 -3.74 -23.66
N GLY A 28 -2.70 -2.62 -23.55
CA GLY A 28 -3.94 -2.40 -24.26
C GLY A 28 -5.15 -3.17 -23.71
N SER A 29 -5.01 -3.83 -22.55
CA SER A 29 -6.12 -4.54 -21.88
C SER A 29 -7.16 -3.58 -21.29
N ALA A 30 -6.73 -2.37 -20.93
CA ALA A 30 -7.59 -1.30 -20.47
C ALA A 30 -7.13 0.03 -21.09
N ARG A 31 -8.07 0.92 -21.40
CA ARG A 31 -7.77 2.29 -21.83
C ARG A 31 -7.63 3.22 -20.64
N ARG A 32 -8.44 2.99 -19.60
CA ARG A 32 -8.46 3.77 -18.36
C ARG A 32 -8.72 2.83 -17.19
N VAL A 33 -8.04 3.01 -16.10
CA VAL A 33 -8.21 2.24 -14.86
C VAL A 33 -8.65 3.19 -13.75
N LEU A 34 -9.75 2.88 -13.10
CA LEU A 34 -10.15 3.50 -11.84
C LEU A 34 -9.72 2.55 -10.72
N MET A 35 -8.79 2.99 -9.90
CA MET A 35 -8.37 2.31 -8.68
C MET A 35 -9.06 2.98 -7.48
N VAL A 36 -9.79 2.20 -6.70
CA VAL A 36 -10.48 2.67 -5.49
C VAL A 36 -9.91 1.93 -4.29
N ASN A 37 -9.55 2.65 -3.24
CA ASN A 37 -8.97 2.10 -2.02
C ASN A 37 -9.89 2.45 -0.84
N PRO A 38 -10.95 1.67 -0.61
CA PRO A 38 -11.79 1.83 0.56
C PRO A 38 -11.20 1.07 1.73
N GLU A 39 -10.93 1.75 2.84
CA GLU A 39 -10.28 1.16 4.01
C GLU A 39 -11.14 1.33 5.26
N ILE A 40 -11.43 0.23 5.93
CA ILE A 40 -12.06 0.17 7.25
C ILE A 40 -11.10 -0.55 8.20
N CYS A 41 -9.91 0.03 8.35
CA CYS A 41 -8.84 -0.57 9.14
C CYS A 41 -9.11 -0.54 10.64
N SER A 42 -9.99 0.36 11.11
CA SER A 42 -10.43 0.43 12.51
C SER A 42 -11.04 -0.90 13.00
N ALA A 43 -11.65 -1.67 12.10
CA ALA A 43 -12.24 -2.96 12.42
C ALA A 43 -11.23 -4.07 12.77
N HIS A 44 -9.95 -3.88 12.45
CA HIS A 44 -8.88 -4.82 12.75
C HIS A 44 -8.05 -4.45 13.99
N LEU A 45 -8.33 -3.30 14.59
CA LEU A 45 -7.56 -2.80 15.71
C LEU A 45 -7.89 -3.56 17.00
N ALA A 46 -6.84 -3.89 17.75
CA ALA A 46 -6.95 -4.28 19.14
C ALA A 46 -7.07 -3.02 20.00
N TRP A 47 -8.29 -2.52 20.22
CA TRP A 47 -8.57 -1.24 20.89
C TRP A 47 -8.02 -1.16 22.32
N GLU A 48 -7.79 -2.30 22.96
CA GLU A 48 -7.20 -2.39 24.31
C GLU A 48 -5.67 -2.47 24.28
N ASP A 49 -5.05 -2.60 23.09
CA ASP A 49 -3.60 -2.67 22.95
C ASP A 49 -3.01 -1.27 22.79
N ARG A 50 -2.31 -0.79 23.82
CA ARG A 50 -1.72 0.55 23.86
C ARG A 50 -0.62 0.77 22.83
N ASP A 51 -0.02 -0.29 22.31
CA ASP A 51 1.07 -0.20 21.35
C ASP A 51 0.59 -0.01 19.91
N CYS A 52 -0.66 -0.34 19.60
CA CYS A 52 -1.14 -0.31 18.22
C CYS A 52 -2.60 0.13 18.01
N HIS A 53 -3.39 0.39 19.06
CA HIS A 53 -4.82 0.75 18.90
C HIS A 53 -5.06 2.04 18.10
N PHE A 54 -4.08 2.91 17.99
CA PHE A 54 -4.17 4.21 17.33
C PHE A 54 -3.56 4.24 15.90
N ILE A 55 -3.04 3.10 15.42
CA ILE A 55 -2.17 3.09 14.22
C ILE A 55 -2.96 3.26 12.92
N PHE A 56 -4.24 2.91 12.89
CA PHE A 56 -5.06 2.96 11.68
C PHE A 56 -6.26 3.90 11.84
N GLY A 57 -6.65 4.49 10.72
CA GLY A 57 -7.93 5.17 10.53
C GLY A 57 -8.65 4.62 9.31
N ASP A 58 -9.90 5.05 9.13
CA ASP A 58 -10.72 4.67 8.00
C ASP A 58 -10.70 5.79 6.96
N VAL A 59 -10.58 5.41 5.69
CA VAL A 59 -10.52 6.36 4.58
C VAL A 59 -10.89 5.67 3.27
N SER A 60 -11.36 6.43 2.31
CA SER A 60 -11.45 5.98 0.93
C SER A 60 -10.76 6.96 0.01
N THR A 61 -9.95 6.42 -0.90
CA THR A 61 -9.25 7.20 -1.93
C THR A 61 -9.47 6.59 -3.29
N ALA A 62 -9.28 7.39 -4.34
CA ALA A 62 -9.36 6.91 -5.71
C ALA A 62 -8.28 7.56 -6.58
N VAL A 63 -7.80 6.79 -7.56
CA VAL A 63 -6.82 7.23 -8.56
C VAL A 63 -7.31 6.79 -9.93
N ILE A 64 -7.20 7.69 -10.92
CA ILE A 64 -7.43 7.36 -12.32
C ILE A 64 -6.08 7.24 -13.00
N LEU A 65 -5.86 6.12 -13.67
CA LEU A 65 -4.71 5.90 -14.54
C LEU A 65 -5.18 5.88 -15.98
N GLU A 66 -4.49 6.60 -16.84
CA GLU A 66 -4.81 6.67 -18.27
C GLU A 66 -3.54 7.01 -19.08
N ARG A 67 -3.62 6.94 -20.40
CA ARG A 67 -2.52 7.41 -21.25
C ARG A 67 -2.41 8.93 -21.15
N GLY A 68 -1.19 9.46 -21.21
CA GLY A 68 -0.95 10.91 -21.16
C GLY A 68 -1.69 11.67 -22.25
N GLU A 69 -1.84 11.09 -23.46
CA GLU A 69 -2.60 11.68 -24.57
C GLU A 69 -4.11 11.76 -24.32
N ASP A 70 -4.65 10.94 -23.44
CA ASP A 70 -6.06 10.93 -23.04
C ASP A 70 -6.34 11.80 -21.82
N ALA A 71 -5.30 12.27 -21.12
CA ALA A 71 -5.41 13.02 -19.88
C ALA A 71 -5.87 14.45 -20.15
N THR A 72 -6.90 14.89 -19.43
CA THR A 72 -7.49 16.23 -19.57
C THR A 72 -7.41 17.09 -18.31
N SER A 73 -6.92 16.52 -17.22
CA SER A 73 -6.78 17.22 -15.93
C SER A 73 -5.51 18.07 -15.91
N ASP A 74 -5.58 19.25 -15.33
CA ASP A 74 -4.40 20.08 -15.04
C ASP A 74 -3.57 19.52 -13.87
N ASN A 75 -4.18 18.64 -13.05
CA ASN A 75 -3.51 17.95 -11.95
C ASN A 75 -3.21 16.49 -12.35
N GLN A 76 -2.11 16.31 -13.05
CA GLN A 76 -1.67 15.02 -13.55
C GLN A 76 -0.19 14.79 -13.25
N TRP A 77 0.14 13.49 -13.15
CA TRP A 77 1.49 13.03 -12.86
C TRP A 77 1.83 11.88 -13.80
N GLU A 78 3.01 11.91 -14.36
CA GLU A 78 3.50 10.82 -15.20
C GLU A 78 4.12 9.73 -14.32
N VAL A 79 3.75 8.47 -14.56
CA VAL A 79 4.39 7.30 -13.95
C VAL A 79 5.61 6.92 -14.79
N LEU A 80 6.79 7.36 -14.38
CA LEU A 80 8.05 7.07 -15.07
C LEU A 80 8.42 5.58 -14.96
N GLY A 81 8.20 4.98 -13.80
CA GLY A 81 8.47 3.58 -13.54
C GLY A 81 7.90 3.11 -12.23
N THR A 82 7.93 1.80 -12.03
CA THR A 82 7.51 1.14 -10.81
C THR A 82 8.52 0.08 -10.40
N ARG A 83 8.73 -0.10 -9.11
CA ARG A 83 9.59 -1.15 -8.55
C ARG A 83 8.94 -1.73 -7.31
N LEU A 84 8.57 -2.99 -7.38
CA LEU A 84 7.90 -3.71 -6.30
C LEU A 84 8.84 -4.74 -5.68
N GLN A 85 8.73 -4.92 -4.37
CA GLN A 85 9.45 -5.93 -3.63
C GLN A 85 8.58 -6.48 -2.51
N THR A 86 8.62 -7.78 -2.29
CA THR A 86 7.96 -8.43 -1.17
C THR A 86 8.99 -9.21 -0.36
N ARG A 87 8.97 -9.00 0.97
CA ARG A 87 9.78 -9.75 1.92
C ARG A 87 8.90 -10.25 3.06
N PHE A 88 8.91 -11.54 3.28
CA PHE A 88 8.16 -12.13 4.38
C PHE A 88 8.74 -11.74 5.74
N SER A 89 7.87 -11.36 6.67
CA SER A 89 8.20 -11.16 8.08
C SER A 89 6.98 -11.45 8.96
N ASN A 90 7.19 -12.14 10.09
CA ASN A 90 6.15 -12.34 11.11
C ASN A 90 6.07 -11.20 12.13
N ASN A 91 6.92 -10.19 12.01
CA ASN A 91 6.96 -9.07 12.96
C ASN A 91 5.77 -8.12 12.82
N ILE A 92 5.04 -8.22 11.71
CA ILE A 92 3.78 -7.52 11.48
C ILE A 92 2.79 -8.50 10.84
N ARG A 93 1.58 -8.61 11.40
CA ARG A 93 0.59 -9.58 10.92
C ARG A 93 -0.81 -9.28 11.39
N ASN A 94 -1.77 -9.81 10.68
CA ASN A 94 -3.16 -9.95 11.06
C ASN A 94 -3.62 -11.35 10.69
N ASN A 95 -4.03 -12.15 11.69
CA ASN A 95 -4.51 -13.51 11.48
C ASN A 95 -6.05 -13.49 11.41
N PHE A 96 -6.61 -13.40 10.21
CA PHE A 96 -8.07 -13.43 9.93
C PHE A 96 -8.85 -12.15 10.29
N GLY A 97 -8.36 -11.27 11.17
CA GLY A 97 -9.12 -10.14 11.67
C GLY A 97 -10.45 -10.55 12.31
N PHE A 98 -11.43 -9.68 12.27
CA PHE A 98 -12.75 -9.90 12.84
C PHE A 98 -13.69 -10.74 11.94
N LEU A 99 -13.30 -11.03 10.69
CA LEU A 99 -14.14 -11.72 9.70
C LEU A 99 -14.03 -13.24 9.73
N ASN A 100 -13.31 -13.81 10.67
CA ASN A 100 -13.20 -15.28 10.78
C ASN A 100 -14.52 -15.89 11.25
N ARG A 101 -15.35 -16.31 10.32
CA ARG A 101 -16.64 -16.97 10.59
C ARG A 101 -16.54 -18.47 10.80
N ALA A 102 -15.40 -19.09 10.50
CA ALA A 102 -15.20 -20.51 10.71
C ALA A 102 -15.09 -20.89 12.20
N ASP A 103 -14.67 -19.95 13.02
CA ASP A 103 -14.57 -20.10 14.47
C ASP A 103 -15.13 -18.86 15.16
N PRO A 104 -16.42 -18.83 15.49
CA PRO A 104 -17.04 -17.69 16.17
C PRO A 104 -16.40 -17.35 17.53
N SER A 105 -15.80 -18.32 18.22
CA SER A 105 -15.11 -18.09 19.49
C SER A 105 -13.81 -17.30 19.33
N GLY A 106 -13.26 -17.27 18.12
CA GLY A 106 -12.06 -16.52 17.78
C GLY A 106 -12.32 -15.05 17.47
N VAL A 107 -13.58 -14.61 17.31
CA VAL A 107 -13.89 -13.22 17.01
C VAL A 107 -13.47 -12.31 18.16
N GLY A 108 -12.61 -11.31 17.86
CA GLY A 108 -12.05 -10.39 18.85
C GLY A 108 -10.91 -10.95 19.68
N SER A 109 -10.53 -12.23 19.49
CA SER A 109 -9.37 -12.77 20.19
C SER A 109 -8.08 -12.08 19.72
N ARG A 110 -7.13 -11.89 20.65
CA ARG A 110 -5.92 -11.10 20.42
C ARG A 110 -5.06 -11.56 19.26
N ASP A 111 -5.03 -12.87 18.98
CA ASP A 111 -4.27 -13.44 17.86
C ASP A 111 -4.93 -13.21 16.48
N LYS A 112 -6.21 -12.81 16.45
CA LYS A 112 -6.98 -12.50 15.24
C LYS A 112 -6.93 -11.03 14.87
N LEU A 113 -6.47 -10.16 15.77
CA LEU A 113 -6.35 -8.72 15.56
C LEU A 113 -4.95 -8.35 15.07
N PHE A 114 -4.81 -7.12 14.60
CA PHE A 114 -3.52 -6.60 14.15
C PHE A 114 -2.47 -6.63 15.26
N ARG A 115 -1.29 -7.12 14.93
CA ARG A 115 -0.13 -7.19 15.83
C ARG A 115 1.14 -6.77 15.12
N GLN A 116 1.99 -6.02 15.84
CA GLN A 116 3.32 -5.68 15.35
C GLN A 116 4.35 -5.66 16.47
N GLU A 117 5.57 -6.01 16.11
CA GLU A 117 6.78 -5.79 16.90
C GLU A 117 7.51 -4.55 16.35
N GLY A 118 6.99 -3.36 16.65
CA GLY A 118 7.33 -2.11 15.98
C GLY A 118 8.84 -1.84 15.83
N ARG A 119 9.66 -2.13 16.88
CA ARG A 119 11.12 -1.95 16.80
C ARG A 119 11.79 -2.87 15.77
N LYS A 120 11.30 -4.10 15.63
CA LYS A 120 11.83 -5.04 14.65
C LYS A 120 11.42 -4.62 13.23
N VAL A 121 10.13 -4.27 13.06
CA VAL A 121 9.62 -3.75 11.78
C VAL A 121 10.43 -2.52 11.34
N PHE A 122 10.67 -1.58 12.24
CA PHE A 122 11.48 -0.39 11.94
C PHE A 122 12.88 -0.75 11.43
N LYS A 123 13.58 -1.65 12.13
CA LYS A 123 14.93 -2.10 11.74
C LYS A 123 14.98 -2.82 10.40
N GLU A 124 13.91 -3.52 10.02
CA GLU A 124 13.83 -4.23 8.74
C GLU A 124 13.43 -3.29 7.60
N VAL A 125 12.47 -2.41 7.83
CA VAL A 125 11.85 -1.61 6.77
C VAL A 125 12.71 -0.41 6.38
N CYS A 126 13.29 0.32 7.32
CA CYS A 126 14.03 1.54 7.00
C CYS A 126 15.18 1.31 5.99
N PRO A 127 16.12 0.35 6.21
CA PRO A 127 17.18 0.12 5.24
C PRO A 127 16.65 -0.42 3.91
N MET A 128 15.65 -1.30 3.94
CA MET A 128 15.05 -1.86 2.73
C MET A 128 14.40 -0.79 1.85
N VAL A 129 13.65 0.14 2.46
CA VAL A 129 13.00 1.24 1.73
C VAL A 129 14.03 2.22 1.17
N ALA A 130 15.06 2.56 1.94
CA ALA A 130 16.14 3.44 1.47
C ALA A 130 16.86 2.83 0.25
N GLU A 131 17.21 1.55 0.31
CA GLU A 131 17.82 0.82 -0.79
C GLU A 131 16.89 0.74 -2.01
N GLN A 132 15.61 0.48 -1.80
CA GLN A 132 14.63 0.41 -2.88
C GLN A 132 14.48 1.76 -3.58
N ILE A 133 14.36 2.87 -2.83
CA ILE A 133 14.21 4.21 -3.39
C ILE A 133 15.47 4.58 -4.19
N THR A 134 16.65 4.48 -3.58
CA THR A 134 17.90 4.86 -4.25
C THR A 134 18.21 4.00 -5.47
N GLY A 135 17.97 2.69 -5.37
CA GLY A 135 18.14 1.78 -6.49
C GLY A 135 17.16 2.07 -7.63
N HIS A 136 15.90 2.37 -7.31
CA HIS A 136 14.90 2.69 -8.33
C HIS A 136 15.18 4.03 -9.03
N LEU A 137 15.59 5.04 -8.29
CA LEU A 137 16.03 6.31 -8.87
C LEU A 137 17.24 6.11 -9.81
N GLY A 138 18.18 5.26 -9.42
CA GLY A 138 19.30 4.89 -10.28
C GLY A 138 18.85 4.20 -11.58
N ASP A 139 17.93 3.24 -11.50
CA ASP A 139 17.37 2.55 -12.68
C ASP A 139 16.68 3.54 -13.64
N LEU A 140 16.07 4.60 -13.10
CA LEU A 140 15.39 5.64 -13.87
C LEU A 140 16.31 6.79 -14.31
N SER A 141 17.59 6.75 -13.89
CA SER A 141 18.55 7.84 -14.11
C SER A 141 18.05 9.20 -13.57
N VAL A 142 17.35 9.17 -12.43
CA VAL A 142 16.86 10.36 -11.73
C VAL A 142 17.81 10.68 -10.57
N PRO A 143 18.51 11.82 -10.58
CA PRO A 143 19.33 12.25 -9.45
C PRO A 143 18.51 12.44 -8.17
N VAL A 144 19.05 12.08 -7.01
CA VAL A 144 18.34 12.22 -5.72
C VAL A 144 17.98 13.68 -5.43
N GLU A 145 18.83 14.62 -5.83
CA GLU A 145 18.63 16.06 -5.69
C GLU A 145 17.44 16.61 -6.50
N ASP A 146 17.00 15.90 -7.53
CA ASP A 146 15.84 16.27 -8.33
C ASP A 146 14.52 15.80 -7.73
N VAL A 147 14.58 14.95 -6.69
CA VAL A 147 13.39 14.45 -6.00
C VAL A 147 12.83 15.55 -5.10
N ARG A 148 11.68 16.10 -5.48
CA ARG A 148 11.04 17.18 -4.71
C ARG A 148 10.24 16.68 -3.51
N ARG A 149 9.66 15.48 -3.60
CA ARG A 149 8.79 14.92 -2.55
C ARG A 149 8.85 13.41 -2.53
N LEU A 150 8.73 12.84 -1.33
CA LEU A 150 8.50 11.43 -1.07
C LEU A 150 7.17 11.31 -0.34
N TRP A 151 6.24 10.53 -0.87
CA TRP A 151 4.99 10.16 -0.19
C TRP A 151 5.14 8.76 0.38
N LEU A 152 5.70 8.68 1.56
CA LEU A 152 5.91 7.42 2.26
C LEU A 152 4.65 7.02 3.03
N HIS A 153 4.50 5.72 3.28
CA HIS A 153 3.47 5.23 4.18
C HIS A 153 3.68 5.80 5.59
N GLN A 154 2.66 6.45 6.13
CA GLN A 154 2.74 7.21 7.38
C GLN A 154 2.44 6.37 8.62
N ALA A 155 3.10 5.22 8.77
CA ALA A 155 2.93 4.36 9.94
C ALA A 155 3.69 4.87 11.17
N ASN A 156 4.77 5.61 11.00
CA ASN A 156 5.61 6.09 12.08
C ASN A 156 6.36 7.36 11.66
N LEU A 157 6.21 8.44 12.44
CA LEU A 157 6.87 9.73 12.17
C LEU A 157 8.39 9.65 12.19
N ASN A 158 8.98 8.66 12.87
CA ASN A 158 10.43 8.51 13.00
C ASN A 158 11.05 7.63 11.89
N MET A 159 10.26 7.19 10.92
CA MET A 159 10.74 6.57 9.70
C MET A 159 11.04 7.65 8.65
#